data_00708ab7a1265d2689f4d5966dbc0c0c
#
_entry.id   00708ab7a1265d2689f4d5966dbc0c0c
#
_cell.length_a   1.000
_cell.length_b   1.000
_cell.length_c   1.000
_cell.angle_alpha   90.00
_cell.angle_beta   90.00
_cell.angle_gamma   90.00
#
_symmetry.space_group_name_H-M   'P 1'
#
loop_
_entity.id
_entity.type
_entity.pdbx_description
1 polymer ?
#
loop_
_entity_poly.entity_id
_entity_poly.type
_entity_poly.pdbx_seq_one_letter_code
_entity_poly.pdbx_strand_id
1 'polypeptide(L)'
;MQDELPATIGAACRRILCTGDPYAKLMLARHTARQWRLGRLEWRFDTAMPDEPARPDRPLLLAPSQMPKRGKAGSQRGRIAMLHALAHIEFVAIDLAFDKIGRAHV
;
A
#
# COMPACT_ATOMS: atom_id res chain seq x y z
N MET A 1 7.81 18.27 -13.19
CA MET A 1 9.08 17.95 -12.52
C MET A 1 9.14 16.47 -12.25
N GLN A 2 10.21 15.87 -12.57
CA GLN A 2 10.37 14.46 -12.33
C GLN A 2 11.08 14.23 -11.01
N ASP A 3 10.45 13.51 -10.11
CA ASP A 3 11.07 13.14 -8.85
C ASP A 3 12.14 12.08 -9.09
N GLU A 4 13.24 12.20 -8.39
CA GLU A 4 14.24 11.15 -8.40
C GLU A 4 13.65 9.90 -7.75
N LEU A 5 13.91 8.76 -8.38
CA LEU A 5 13.50 7.49 -7.82
C LEU A 5 14.42 7.13 -6.65
N PRO A 6 13.89 6.58 -5.57
CA PRO A 6 14.71 6.17 -4.43
C PRO A 6 15.78 5.16 -4.86
N ALA A 7 16.99 5.33 -4.33
CA ALA A 7 18.11 4.42 -4.61
C ALA A 7 18.24 3.31 -3.59
N THR A 8 17.58 3.42 -2.42
CA THR A 8 17.67 2.42 -1.36
C THR A 8 16.32 1.76 -1.13
N ILE A 9 16.34 0.55 -0.59
CA ILE A 9 15.10 -0.17 -0.24
C ILE A 9 14.31 0.60 0.80
N GLY A 10 14.97 1.10 1.84
CA GLY A 10 14.29 1.86 2.89
C GLY A 10 13.58 3.10 2.37
N ALA A 11 14.26 3.89 1.55
CA ALA A 11 13.65 5.10 0.97
C ALA A 11 12.49 4.76 0.03
N ALA A 12 12.60 3.68 -0.74
CA ALA A 12 11.53 3.24 -1.62
C ALA A 12 10.29 2.81 -0.81
N CYS A 13 10.48 2.08 0.27
CA CYS A 13 9.39 1.67 1.16
C CYS A 13 8.70 2.88 1.79
N ARG A 14 9.47 3.85 2.27
CA ARG A 14 8.90 5.08 2.82
C ARG A 14 8.06 5.81 1.79
N ARG A 15 8.54 5.94 0.57
CA ARG A 15 7.80 6.62 -0.49
C ARG A 15 6.45 5.95 -0.76
N ILE A 16 6.43 4.61 -0.80
CA ILE A 16 5.18 3.87 -0.98
C ILE A 16 4.21 4.15 0.17
N LEU A 17 4.69 4.07 1.40
CA LEU A 17 3.86 4.31 2.59
C LEU A 17 3.33 5.73 2.66
N CYS A 18 4.10 6.71 2.18
CA CYS A 18 3.71 8.12 2.19
C CYS A 18 2.84 8.53 0.99
N THR A 19 2.54 7.62 0.09
CA THR A 19 1.71 7.89 -1.09
C THR A 19 0.28 7.45 -0.81
N GLY A 20 -0.66 8.41 -0.75
CA GLY A 20 -2.05 8.12 -0.40
C GLY A 20 -2.91 7.70 -1.58
N ASP A 21 -2.60 8.17 -2.79
CA ASP A 21 -3.37 7.81 -3.97
C ASP A 21 -3.20 6.31 -4.29
N PRO A 22 -4.30 5.52 -4.38
CA PRO A 22 -4.19 4.08 -4.58
C PRO A 22 -3.48 3.67 -5.85
N TYR A 23 -3.73 4.36 -6.94
CA TYR A 23 -3.10 4.04 -8.22
C TYR A 23 -1.60 4.32 -8.17
N ALA A 24 -1.23 5.51 -7.66
CA ALA A 24 0.17 5.88 -7.54
C ALA A 24 0.91 4.93 -6.59
N LYS A 25 0.28 4.55 -5.48
CA LYS A 25 0.88 3.59 -4.53
C LYS A 25 1.11 2.25 -5.21
N LEU A 26 0.13 1.75 -5.95
CA LEU A 26 0.27 0.48 -6.68
C LEU A 26 1.42 0.54 -7.68
N MET A 27 1.51 1.61 -8.45
CA MET A 27 2.56 1.75 -9.46
C MET A 27 3.93 1.85 -8.82
N LEU A 28 4.07 2.56 -7.70
CA LEU A 28 5.33 2.63 -6.95
C LEU A 28 5.72 1.27 -6.39
N ALA A 29 4.75 0.52 -5.88
CA ALA A 29 5.01 -0.81 -5.34
C ALA A 29 5.53 -1.75 -6.44
N ARG A 30 4.90 -1.73 -7.60
CA ARG A 30 5.32 -2.55 -8.74
C ARG A 30 6.70 -2.15 -9.23
N HIS A 31 6.95 -0.85 -9.34
CA HIS A 31 8.25 -0.34 -9.77
C HIS A 31 9.35 -0.75 -8.79
N THR A 32 9.10 -0.59 -7.50
CA THR A 32 10.05 -0.96 -6.45
C THR A 32 10.37 -2.45 -6.50
N ALA A 33 9.36 -3.30 -6.63
CA ALA A 33 9.55 -4.73 -6.74
C ALA A 33 10.41 -5.10 -7.95
N ARG A 34 10.18 -4.44 -9.07
CA ARG A 34 10.98 -4.66 -10.27
C ARG A 34 12.43 -4.24 -10.07
N GLN A 35 12.65 -3.06 -9.48
CA GLN A 35 14.00 -2.57 -9.23
C GLN A 35 14.75 -3.49 -8.28
N TRP A 36 14.06 -4.03 -7.29
CA TRP A 36 14.67 -5.01 -6.40
C TRP A 36 15.08 -6.27 -7.15
N ARG A 37 14.19 -6.84 -7.96
CA ARG A 37 14.52 -8.04 -8.74
C ARG A 37 15.69 -7.83 -9.67
N LEU A 38 15.86 -6.60 -10.18
CA LEU A 38 16.98 -6.25 -11.06
C LEU A 38 18.26 -5.88 -10.30
N GLY A 39 18.23 -5.92 -8.97
CA GLY A 39 19.39 -5.60 -8.15
C GLY A 39 19.80 -4.14 -8.17
N ARG A 40 18.84 -3.25 -8.44
CA ARG A 40 19.13 -1.81 -8.59
C ARG A 40 18.89 -1.00 -7.33
N LEU A 41 18.39 -1.61 -6.25
CA LEU A 41 18.17 -0.95 -4.98
C LEU A 41 19.24 -1.37 -3.99
N GLU A 42 19.85 -0.36 -3.36
CA GLU A 42 20.82 -0.62 -2.31
C GLU A 42 20.13 -1.13 -1.05
N TRP A 43 20.70 -2.14 -0.43
CA TRP A 43 20.18 -2.72 0.80
C TRP A 43 20.53 -1.83 1.99
N ARG A 44 19.80 -0.75 2.13
CA ARG A 44 19.99 0.20 3.21
C ARG A 44 18.63 0.51 3.84
N PHE A 45 18.56 0.43 5.17
CA PHE A 45 17.34 0.53 5.96
C PHE A 45 17.46 1.62 7.03
N ASP A 46 18.10 2.71 6.68
CA ASP A 46 18.33 3.83 7.60
C ASP A 46 17.29 4.95 7.45
N THR A 47 16.26 4.73 6.68
CA THR A 47 15.18 5.69 6.49
C THR A 47 14.05 5.36 7.47
N ALA A 48 13.64 6.35 8.28
CA ALA A 48 12.53 6.16 9.21
C ALA A 48 11.21 5.97 8.45
N MET A 49 10.40 4.99 8.90
CA MET A 49 9.07 4.78 8.33
C MET A 49 8.05 5.69 9.03
N PRO A 50 6.99 6.11 8.33
CA PRO A 50 5.93 6.89 8.97
C PRO A 50 5.19 6.05 9.99
N ASP A 51 4.59 6.71 11.00
CA ASP A 51 3.80 6.01 12.01
C ASP A 51 2.55 5.39 11.41
N GLU A 52 1.96 6.06 10.41
CA GLU A 52 0.80 5.56 9.70
C GLU A 52 0.99 5.72 8.20
N PRO A 53 0.56 4.73 7.40
CA PRO A 53 0.60 4.89 5.95
C PRO A 53 -0.35 5.99 5.49
N ALA A 54 0.04 6.71 4.44
CA ALA A 54 -0.86 7.65 3.81
C ALA A 54 -2.00 6.91 3.11
N ARG A 55 -3.20 7.44 3.21
CA ARG A 55 -4.40 6.84 2.65
C ARG A 55 -5.22 7.87 1.91
N PRO A 56 -5.98 7.45 0.90
CA PRO A 56 -6.91 8.36 0.25
C PRO A 56 -8.05 8.72 1.20
N ASP A 57 -8.73 9.83 0.95
CA ASP A 57 -9.89 10.22 1.72
C ASP A 57 -11.02 9.20 1.59
N ARG A 58 -11.07 8.51 0.47
CA ARG A 58 -12.09 7.48 0.22
C ARG A 58 -11.43 6.23 -0.35
N PRO A 59 -11.94 5.04 -0.03
CA PRO A 59 -13.01 4.81 0.96
C PRO A 59 -12.56 5.08 2.38
N LEU A 60 -13.53 5.44 3.24
CA LEU A 60 -13.26 5.66 4.65
C LEU A 60 -12.89 4.34 5.33
N LEU A 61 -11.94 4.42 6.26
CA LEU A 61 -11.59 3.28 7.09
C LEU A 61 -12.52 3.26 8.29
N LEU A 62 -13.48 2.35 8.28
CA LEU A 62 -14.46 2.20 9.35
C LEU A 62 -14.14 0.96 10.17
N ALA A 63 -14.51 1.02 11.46
CA ALA A 63 -14.49 -0.19 12.28
C ALA A 63 -15.47 -1.22 11.70
N PRO A 64 -15.21 -2.54 11.86
CA PRO A 64 -16.11 -3.55 11.31
C PRO A 64 -17.58 -3.36 11.70
N SER A 65 -17.84 -2.86 12.91
CA SER A 65 -19.20 -2.60 13.37
C SER A 65 -19.88 -1.44 12.64
N GLN A 66 -19.11 -0.55 12.02
CA GLN A 66 -19.59 0.63 11.30
C GLN A 66 -19.70 0.40 9.80
N MET A 67 -19.21 -0.74 9.32
CA MET A 67 -19.24 -1.03 7.90
C MET A 67 -20.63 -1.50 7.48
N PRO A 68 -21.08 -1.15 6.25
CA PRO A 68 -22.35 -1.66 5.75
C PRO A 68 -22.35 -3.17 5.71
N LYS A 69 -23.50 -3.77 6.04
CA LYS A 69 -23.66 -5.23 5.92
C LYS A 69 -23.60 -5.63 4.48
N ARG A 70 -22.97 -6.76 4.22
CA ARG A 70 -22.99 -7.36 2.89
C ARG A 70 -24.41 -7.81 2.58
N GLY A 71 -24.86 -7.58 1.35
CA GLY A 71 -26.12 -8.11 0.88
C GLY A 71 -26.03 -9.62 0.64
N LYS A 72 -27.12 -10.20 0.12
CA LYS A 72 -27.13 -11.61 -0.22
C LYS A 72 -26.05 -11.93 -1.24
N ALA A 73 -25.41 -13.07 -1.09
CA ALA A 73 -24.45 -13.57 -2.08
C ALA A 73 -25.15 -13.67 -3.44
N GLY A 74 -24.49 -13.18 -4.48
CA GLY A 74 -25.04 -13.18 -5.84
C GLY A 74 -25.87 -11.96 -6.19
N SER A 75 -26.32 -11.14 -5.21
CA SER A 75 -26.96 -9.87 -5.53
C SER A 75 -25.91 -8.86 -6.03
N GLN A 76 -26.36 -7.90 -6.82
CA GLN A 76 -25.46 -6.84 -7.29
C GLN A 76 -24.85 -6.08 -6.13
N ARG A 77 -25.66 -5.73 -5.14
CA ARG A 77 -25.20 -5.02 -3.95
C ARG A 77 -24.17 -5.84 -3.17
N GLY A 78 -24.42 -7.15 -3.02
CA GLY A 78 -23.50 -8.05 -2.33
C GLY A 78 -22.17 -8.19 -3.08
N ARG A 79 -22.21 -8.26 -4.40
CA ARG A 79 -20.99 -8.33 -5.22
C ARG A 79 -20.17 -7.05 -5.13
N ILE A 80 -20.82 -5.90 -5.17
CA ILE A 80 -20.14 -4.61 -5.01
C ILE A 80 -19.48 -4.51 -3.65
N ALA A 81 -20.20 -4.89 -2.59
CA ALA A 81 -19.64 -4.86 -1.23
C ALA A 81 -18.43 -5.79 -1.11
N MET A 82 -18.50 -6.97 -1.71
CA MET A 82 -17.37 -7.91 -1.71
C MET A 82 -16.17 -7.35 -2.46
N LEU A 83 -16.37 -6.74 -3.63
CA LEU A 83 -15.29 -6.15 -4.40
C LEU A 83 -14.62 -5.01 -3.65
N HIS A 84 -15.41 -4.16 -2.95
CA HIS A 84 -14.85 -3.10 -2.12
C HIS A 84 -14.00 -3.68 -0.99
N ALA A 85 -14.49 -4.73 -0.33
CA ALA A 85 -13.76 -5.37 0.76
C ALA A 85 -12.44 -5.97 0.27
N LEU A 86 -12.46 -6.66 -0.87
CA LEU A 86 -11.25 -7.25 -1.44
C LEU A 86 -10.25 -6.17 -1.87
N ALA A 87 -10.72 -5.12 -2.51
CA ALA A 87 -9.86 -4.01 -2.92
C ALA A 87 -9.21 -3.35 -1.71
N HIS A 88 -9.96 -3.18 -0.63
CA HIS A 88 -9.43 -2.60 0.61
C HIS A 88 -8.36 -3.50 1.22
N ILE A 89 -8.61 -4.81 1.29
CA ILE A 89 -7.63 -5.77 1.81
C ILE A 89 -6.34 -5.73 0.99
N GLU A 90 -6.44 -5.73 -0.33
CA GLU A 90 -5.27 -5.67 -1.20
C GLU A 90 -4.50 -4.35 -1.01
N PHE A 91 -5.21 -3.24 -0.85
CA PHE A 91 -4.58 -1.94 -0.61
C PHE A 91 -3.82 -1.93 0.71
N VAL A 92 -4.43 -2.43 1.77
CA VAL A 92 -3.79 -2.52 3.09
C VAL A 92 -2.59 -3.47 3.05
N ALA A 93 -2.67 -4.54 2.27
CA ALA A 93 -1.57 -5.49 2.14
C ALA A 93 -0.31 -4.86 1.56
N ILE A 94 -0.45 -3.92 0.63
CA ILE A 94 0.70 -3.18 0.09
C ILE A 94 1.42 -2.44 1.21
N ASP A 95 0.67 -1.68 2.02
CA ASP A 95 1.26 -0.93 3.12
C ASP A 95 1.92 -1.84 4.15
N LEU A 96 1.24 -2.93 4.50
CA LEU A 96 1.77 -3.86 5.49
C LEU A 96 3.09 -4.48 5.03
N ALA A 97 3.15 -4.91 3.78
CA ALA A 97 4.34 -5.53 3.23
C ALA A 97 5.52 -4.56 3.22
N PHE A 98 5.32 -3.36 2.72
CA PHE A 98 6.41 -2.39 2.59
C PHE A 98 6.78 -1.76 3.93
N ASP A 99 5.86 -1.67 4.88
CA ASP A 99 6.19 -1.27 6.24
C ASP A 99 7.13 -2.28 6.90
N LYS A 100 6.82 -3.56 6.79
CA LYS A 100 7.69 -4.61 7.34
C LYS A 100 9.08 -4.59 6.70
N ILE A 101 9.15 -4.45 5.39
CA ILE A 101 10.44 -4.39 4.69
C ILE A 101 11.21 -3.15 5.13
N GLY A 102 10.56 -2.00 5.19
CA GLY A 102 11.21 -0.74 5.52
C GLY A 102 11.73 -0.68 6.97
N ARG A 103 11.14 -1.46 7.86
CA ARG A 103 11.57 -1.53 9.27
C ARG A 103 12.54 -2.67 9.53
N ALA A 104 12.97 -3.37 8.51
CA ALA A 104 13.90 -4.49 8.69
C ALA A 104 15.24 -4.01 9.24
N HIS A 105 15.83 -4.82 10.10
CA HIS A 105 17.17 -4.60 10.64
C HIS A 105 18.06 -5.70 10.09
N VAL A 106 18.91 -5.32 9.18
CA VAL A 106 19.81 -6.26 8.52
C VAL A 106 21.25 -5.89 8.78
#